data_f46a5d16a63a5e21e84642f8fab06379
#
_entry.id   f46a5d16a63a5e21e84642f8fab06379
#
_cell.length_a   1.000
_cell.length_b   1.000
_cell.length_c   1.000
_cell.angle_alpha   90.00
_cell.angle_beta   90.00
_cell.angle_gamma   90.00
#
_symmetry.space_group_name_H-M   'P 1'
#
loop_
_entity.id
_entity.type
_entity.pdbx_description
1 polymer ?
#
loop_
_entity_poly.entity_id
_entity_poly.type
_entity_poly.pdbx_seq_one_letter_code
_entity_poly.pdbx_strand_id
1 'polypeptide(L)'
;MISNIEEKHSGKTRKAIKMIGIVIGIVVVAEIFALLWLASTVSSYKSYWETQAKLPGEITYLALGDSAAQGIGATSPRSGYVGVLAERISKQSGKTVRVVNISKTGAKMSDYLREQAPKIKTFQADVVTIEIGANDVAKFNPETFRTDFKKVLQTLPDGSYVSNMPLFNSRPASTDKAKQASVIIAEELQAYPKLHFVDLQKQTQENQSIFGFAPDLFHPNNLSYKNWADAFWIKMQ
;
A
#
# COMPACT_ATOMS: atom_id res chain seq x y z
N MET A 1 37.49 49.69 -15.48
CA MET A 1 37.33 48.87 -14.24
C MET A 1 35.94 48.30 -14.07
N ILE A 2 34.89 49.03 -14.42
CA ILE A 2 33.46 48.58 -14.31
C ILE A 2 33.16 47.45 -15.29
N SER A 3 33.63 47.50 -16.55
CA SER A 3 33.37 46.45 -17.58
C SER A 3 33.88 45.06 -17.19
N ASN A 4 35.02 44.97 -16.52
CA ASN A 4 35.60 43.68 -16.05
C ASN A 4 34.84 43.04 -14.90
N ILE A 5 34.07 43.81 -14.13
CA ILE A 5 33.25 43.33 -13.03
C ILE A 5 31.92 42.72 -13.57
N GLU A 6 31.33 43.37 -14.58
CA GLU A 6 30.12 42.88 -15.23
C GLU A 6 30.34 41.60 -16.01
N GLU A 7 31.45 41.48 -16.74
CA GLU A 7 31.78 40.26 -17.47
C GLU A 7 32.08 39.06 -16.56
N LYS A 8 32.72 39.31 -15.40
CA LYS A 8 33.02 38.29 -14.38
C LYS A 8 31.72 37.82 -13.66
N HIS A 9 30.74 38.71 -13.44
CA HIS A 9 29.42 38.34 -12.89
C HIS A 9 28.62 37.54 -13.89
N SER A 10 28.58 37.95 -15.17
CA SER A 10 27.88 37.22 -16.25
C SER A 10 28.44 35.80 -16.41
N GLY A 11 29.74 35.60 -16.35
CA GLY A 11 30.37 34.30 -16.45
C GLY A 11 30.04 33.34 -15.28
N LYS A 12 29.97 33.88 -14.05
CA LYS A 12 29.55 33.08 -12.86
C LYS A 12 28.08 32.68 -12.94
N THR A 13 27.22 33.60 -13.34
CA THR A 13 25.76 33.30 -13.50
C THR A 13 25.52 32.24 -14.57
N ARG A 14 26.19 32.30 -15.71
CA ARG A 14 26.08 31.26 -16.77
C ARG A 14 26.56 29.88 -16.29
N LYS A 15 27.67 29.83 -15.52
CA LYS A 15 28.14 28.56 -14.92
C LYS A 15 27.12 28.00 -13.91
N ALA A 16 26.55 28.86 -13.06
CA ALA A 16 25.51 28.45 -12.10
C ALA A 16 24.27 27.90 -12.80
N ILE A 17 23.79 28.57 -13.87
CA ILE A 17 22.66 28.09 -14.64
C ILE A 17 22.93 26.74 -15.30
N LYS A 18 24.15 26.54 -15.86
CA LYS A 18 24.57 25.26 -16.43
C LYS A 18 24.60 24.15 -15.37
N MET A 19 25.16 24.44 -14.18
CA MET A 19 25.19 23.48 -13.08
C MET A 19 23.76 23.11 -12.61
N ILE A 20 22.89 24.07 -12.46
CA ILE A 20 21.48 23.83 -12.10
C ILE A 20 20.81 22.94 -13.16
N GLY A 21 21.02 23.22 -14.45
CA GLY A 21 20.48 22.40 -15.53
C GLY A 21 21.00 20.95 -15.51
N ILE A 22 22.27 20.75 -15.20
CA ILE A 22 22.87 19.40 -15.05
C ILE A 22 22.23 18.68 -13.85
N VAL A 23 22.10 19.34 -12.69
CA VAL A 23 21.50 18.75 -11.50
C VAL A 23 20.05 18.36 -11.76
N ILE A 24 19.26 19.23 -12.40
CA ILE A 24 17.87 18.92 -12.78
C ILE A 24 17.85 17.70 -13.72
N GLY A 25 18.73 17.67 -14.72
CA GLY A 25 18.83 16.53 -15.63
C GLY A 25 19.13 15.22 -14.92
N ILE A 26 20.06 15.22 -13.97
CA ILE A 26 20.38 14.03 -13.16
C ILE A 26 19.17 13.60 -12.32
N VAL A 27 18.48 14.54 -11.69
CA VAL A 27 17.27 14.25 -10.87
C VAL A 27 16.17 13.63 -11.73
N VAL A 28 15.91 14.20 -12.91
CA VAL A 28 14.89 13.66 -13.84
C VAL A 28 15.23 12.23 -14.29
N VAL A 29 16.51 11.99 -14.63
CA VAL A 29 16.97 10.65 -15.03
C VAL A 29 16.83 9.66 -13.87
N ALA A 30 17.23 10.05 -12.67
CA ALA A 30 17.09 9.21 -11.47
C ALA A 30 15.62 8.88 -11.18
N GLU A 31 14.70 9.85 -11.32
CA GLU A 31 13.27 9.64 -11.14
C GLU A 31 12.70 8.68 -12.18
N ILE A 32 13.09 8.81 -13.45
CA ILE A 32 12.69 7.87 -14.50
C ILE A 32 13.12 6.44 -14.15
N PHE A 33 14.37 6.25 -13.74
CA PHE A 33 14.86 4.93 -13.32
C PHE A 33 14.10 4.40 -12.10
N ALA A 34 13.79 5.24 -11.13
CA ALA A 34 13.03 4.87 -9.95
C ALA A 34 11.60 4.43 -10.30
N LEU A 35 10.94 5.13 -11.22
CA LEU A 35 9.60 4.75 -11.71
C LEU A 35 9.62 3.47 -12.55
N LEU A 36 10.64 3.27 -13.38
CA LEU A 36 10.82 2.02 -14.15
C LEU A 36 11.09 0.84 -13.20
N TRP A 37 11.92 1.03 -12.19
CA TRP A 37 12.13 0.03 -11.16
C TRP A 37 10.81 -0.31 -10.45
N LEU A 38 10.05 0.68 -10.02
CA LEU A 38 8.75 0.48 -9.36
C LEU A 38 7.80 -0.31 -10.26
N ALA A 39 7.71 0.02 -11.55
CA ALA A 39 6.89 -0.71 -12.51
C ALA A 39 7.33 -2.19 -12.64
N SER A 40 8.64 -2.46 -12.60
CA SER A 40 9.19 -3.82 -12.67
C SER A 40 8.84 -4.67 -11.44
N THR A 41 8.60 -4.03 -10.28
CA THR A 41 8.25 -4.74 -9.05
C THR A 41 6.88 -5.42 -9.13
N VAL A 42 5.97 -4.94 -9.97
CA VAL A 42 4.60 -5.49 -10.09
C VAL A 42 4.63 -6.97 -10.45
N SER A 43 5.37 -7.35 -11.48
CA SER A 43 5.47 -8.76 -11.90
C SER A 43 6.37 -9.58 -10.99
N SER A 44 7.50 -9.02 -10.55
CA SER A 44 8.43 -9.73 -9.67
C SER A 44 7.84 -10.02 -8.29
N TYR A 45 7.07 -9.10 -7.72
CA TYR A 45 6.41 -9.31 -6.42
C TYR A 45 5.25 -10.29 -6.52
N LYS A 46 4.50 -10.25 -7.63
CA LYS A 46 3.50 -11.28 -7.92
C LYS A 46 4.16 -12.67 -7.94
N SER A 47 5.22 -12.86 -8.72
CA SER A 47 5.95 -14.15 -8.81
C SER A 47 6.54 -14.58 -7.46
N TYR A 48 7.03 -13.64 -6.67
CA TYR A 48 7.49 -13.91 -5.31
C TYR A 48 6.35 -14.51 -4.46
N TRP A 49 5.16 -13.87 -4.42
CA TRP A 49 4.03 -14.35 -3.64
C TRP A 49 3.49 -15.70 -4.14
N GLU A 50 3.46 -15.92 -5.46
CA GLU A 50 3.11 -17.21 -6.04
C GLU A 50 4.08 -18.34 -5.60
N THR A 51 5.34 -18.01 -5.38
CA THR A 51 6.35 -18.94 -4.85
C THR A 51 6.12 -19.18 -3.36
N GLN A 52 5.89 -18.11 -2.57
CA GLN A 52 5.62 -18.25 -1.13
C GLN A 52 4.37 -19.08 -0.84
N ALA A 53 3.33 -18.95 -1.65
CA ALA A 53 2.09 -19.73 -1.51
C ALA A 53 2.28 -21.25 -1.66
N LYS A 54 3.37 -21.69 -2.29
CA LYS A 54 3.71 -23.12 -2.47
C LYS A 54 4.54 -23.69 -1.33
N LEU A 55 5.10 -22.86 -0.47
CA LEU A 55 5.91 -23.32 0.66
C LEU A 55 5.00 -23.94 1.73
N PRO A 56 5.52 -24.92 2.51
CA PRO A 56 4.79 -25.45 3.65
C PRO A 56 4.70 -24.37 4.76
N GLY A 57 3.67 -24.47 5.60
CA GLY A 57 3.51 -23.63 6.79
C GLY A 57 2.45 -24.21 7.71
N GLU A 58 2.65 -24.03 9.00
CA GLU A 58 1.70 -24.48 10.05
C GLU A 58 0.55 -23.47 10.19
N ILE A 59 0.80 -22.21 9.83
CA ILE A 59 -0.20 -21.14 9.77
C ILE A 59 -0.32 -20.70 8.32
N THR A 60 -1.53 -20.66 7.79
CA THR A 60 -1.82 -20.08 6.47
C THR A 60 -2.31 -18.64 6.64
N TYR A 61 -1.54 -17.68 6.15
CA TYR A 61 -1.90 -16.27 6.12
C TYR A 61 -2.33 -15.88 4.69
N LEU A 62 -3.61 -15.54 4.52
CA LEU A 62 -4.20 -15.06 3.27
C LEU A 62 -4.24 -13.53 3.26
N ALA A 63 -3.56 -12.93 2.31
CA ALA A 63 -3.59 -11.48 2.08
C ALA A 63 -4.38 -11.17 0.81
N LEU A 64 -5.34 -10.26 0.96
CA LEU A 64 -6.29 -9.81 -0.05
C LEU A 64 -6.10 -8.29 -0.26
N GLY A 65 -6.44 -7.80 -1.45
CA GLY A 65 -6.42 -6.37 -1.71
C GLY A 65 -5.79 -5.99 -3.04
N ASP A 66 -5.07 -4.87 -3.02
CA ASP A 66 -4.49 -4.29 -4.23
C ASP A 66 -2.94 -4.27 -4.22
N SER A 67 -2.34 -3.22 -4.79
CA SER A 67 -0.89 -3.04 -4.87
C SER A 67 -0.21 -2.90 -3.50
N ALA A 68 -0.92 -2.33 -2.52
CA ALA A 68 -0.36 -2.19 -1.18
C ALA A 68 -0.20 -3.55 -0.49
N ALA A 69 -1.17 -4.46 -0.66
CA ALA A 69 -1.04 -5.82 -0.16
C ALA A 69 0.05 -6.63 -0.89
N GLN A 70 0.34 -6.32 -2.16
CA GLN A 70 1.50 -6.88 -2.85
C GLN A 70 2.84 -6.34 -2.32
N GLY A 71 2.84 -5.17 -1.66
CA GLY A 71 4.02 -4.50 -1.15
C GLY A 71 4.69 -3.58 -2.18
N ILE A 72 3.94 -3.12 -3.21
CA ILE A 72 4.47 -2.18 -4.22
C ILE A 72 4.93 -0.91 -3.52
N GLY A 73 6.14 -0.45 -3.85
CA GLY A 73 6.79 0.69 -3.20
C GLY A 73 7.77 0.31 -2.09
N ALA A 74 7.66 -0.88 -1.50
CA ALA A 74 8.70 -1.41 -0.63
C ALA A 74 9.92 -1.88 -1.43
N THR A 75 11.08 -1.98 -0.80
CA THR A 75 12.32 -2.48 -1.44
C THR A 75 12.29 -3.98 -1.69
N SER A 76 11.39 -4.71 -1.02
CA SER A 76 11.12 -6.13 -1.23
C SER A 76 9.69 -6.47 -0.78
N PRO A 77 9.07 -7.55 -1.27
CA PRO A 77 7.75 -7.99 -0.78
C PRO A 77 7.71 -8.23 0.74
N ARG A 78 8.82 -8.69 1.32
CA ARG A 78 8.96 -8.90 2.78
C ARG A 78 8.90 -7.61 3.58
N SER A 79 9.28 -6.49 2.98
CA SER A 79 9.23 -5.16 3.62
C SER A 79 7.89 -4.47 3.45
N GLY A 80 6.95 -5.02 2.65
CA GLY A 80 5.55 -4.65 2.61
C GLY A 80 4.83 -5.09 3.89
N TYR A 81 3.66 -4.50 4.20
CA TYR A 81 2.96 -4.80 5.45
C TYR A 81 2.61 -6.29 5.61
N VAL A 82 2.27 -6.98 4.54
CA VAL A 82 1.98 -8.43 4.54
C VAL A 82 3.21 -9.24 4.98
N GLY A 83 4.38 -8.93 4.43
CA GLY A 83 5.62 -9.60 4.81
C GLY A 83 6.02 -9.34 6.26
N VAL A 84 5.87 -8.10 6.72
CA VAL A 84 6.13 -7.72 8.12
C VAL A 84 5.18 -8.44 9.07
N LEU A 85 3.87 -8.53 8.73
CA LEU A 85 2.90 -9.27 9.54
C LEU A 85 3.22 -10.77 9.60
N ALA A 86 3.55 -11.38 8.46
CA ALA A 86 3.93 -12.79 8.42
C ALA A 86 5.12 -13.10 9.35
N GLU A 87 6.13 -12.24 9.36
CA GLU A 87 7.27 -12.37 10.27
C GLU A 87 6.85 -12.25 11.74
N ARG A 88 5.98 -11.29 12.08
CA ARG A 88 5.48 -11.10 13.44
C ARG A 88 4.63 -12.27 13.91
N ILE A 89 3.72 -12.77 13.07
CA ILE A 89 2.91 -13.96 13.37
C ILE A 89 3.81 -15.15 13.65
N SER A 90 4.83 -15.38 12.80
CA SER A 90 5.78 -16.46 13.00
C SER A 90 6.56 -16.32 14.32
N LYS A 91 7.06 -15.13 14.62
CA LYS A 91 7.80 -14.86 15.86
C LYS A 91 6.95 -15.06 17.12
N GLN A 92 5.70 -14.58 17.10
CA GLN A 92 4.81 -14.69 18.25
C GLN A 92 4.35 -16.13 18.50
N SER A 93 3.99 -16.84 17.40
CA SER A 93 3.46 -18.20 17.50
C SER A 93 4.53 -19.29 17.64
N GLY A 94 5.77 -18.99 17.26
CA GLY A 94 6.85 -19.97 17.13
C GLY A 94 6.66 -20.92 15.93
N LYS A 95 5.68 -20.66 15.04
CA LYS A 95 5.30 -21.52 13.92
C LYS A 95 5.73 -20.93 12.59
N THR A 96 5.87 -21.82 11.59
CA THR A 96 6.10 -21.41 10.20
C THR A 96 4.82 -20.84 9.59
N VAL A 97 4.92 -19.74 8.83
CA VAL A 97 3.81 -19.07 8.17
C VAL A 97 3.91 -19.24 6.66
N ARG A 98 2.92 -19.88 6.06
CA ARG A 98 2.70 -19.88 4.62
C ARG A 98 1.89 -18.65 4.24
N VAL A 99 2.48 -17.75 3.47
CA VAL A 99 1.76 -16.56 2.96
C VAL A 99 1.15 -16.86 1.60
N VAL A 100 -0.17 -16.77 1.52
CA VAL A 100 -0.95 -16.79 0.28
C VAL A 100 -1.41 -15.38 0.00
N ASN A 101 -0.69 -14.67 -0.85
CA ASN A 101 -1.04 -13.31 -1.23
C ASN A 101 -1.62 -13.32 -2.66
N ILE A 102 -2.95 -13.16 -2.76
CA ILE A 102 -3.68 -13.13 -4.04
C ILE A 102 -4.15 -11.72 -4.42
N SER A 103 -3.62 -10.71 -3.74
CA SER A 103 -3.85 -9.31 -4.09
C SER A 103 -3.35 -8.99 -5.50
N LYS A 104 -3.87 -7.92 -6.09
CA LYS A 104 -3.56 -7.54 -7.47
C LYS A 104 -3.37 -6.03 -7.59
N THR A 105 -2.20 -5.63 -8.08
CA THR A 105 -1.92 -4.21 -8.37
C THR A 105 -3.03 -3.59 -9.23
N GLY A 106 -3.52 -2.42 -8.81
CA GLY A 106 -4.58 -1.67 -9.49
C GLY A 106 -6.01 -2.22 -9.27
N ALA A 107 -6.17 -3.29 -8.46
CA ALA A 107 -7.49 -3.85 -8.22
C ALA A 107 -8.42 -2.85 -7.53
N LYS A 108 -9.64 -2.77 -8.02
CA LYS A 108 -10.79 -2.16 -7.36
C LYS A 108 -11.60 -3.23 -6.62
N MET A 109 -12.58 -2.81 -5.83
CA MET A 109 -13.51 -3.73 -5.18
C MET A 109 -14.21 -4.67 -6.18
N SER A 110 -14.56 -4.18 -7.36
CA SER A 110 -15.13 -5.01 -8.45
C SER A 110 -14.16 -6.09 -8.96
N ASP A 111 -12.86 -5.78 -9.03
CA ASP A 111 -11.84 -6.75 -9.43
C ASP A 111 -11.61 -7.79 -8.32
N TYR A 112 -11.58 -7.34 -7.06
CA TYR A 112 -11.52 -8.23 -5.90
C TYR A 112 -12.69 -9.22 -5.92
N LEU A 113 -13.92 -8.75 -6.07
CA LEU A 113 -15.13 -9.60 -6.09
C LEU A 113 -15.08 -10.64 -7.22
N ARG A 114 -14.53 -10.29 -8.37
CA ARG A 114 -14.41 -11.18 -9.52
C ARG A 114 -13.27 -12.19 -9.41
N GLU A 115 -12.11 -11.78 -8.88
CA GLU A 115 -10.86 -12.52 -9.03
C GLU A 115 -10.32 -13.10 -7.73
N GLN A 116 -10.56 -12.46 -6.58
CA GLN A 116 -10.02 -12.87 -5.29
C GLN A 116 -11.08 -13.57 -4.42
N ALA A 117 -12.24 -12.98 -4.26
CA ALA A 117 -13.30 -13.49 -3.40
C ALA A 117 -13.69 -14.97 -3.67
N PRO A 118 -13.84 -15.44 -4.94
CA PRO A 118 -14.17 -16.84 -5.21
C PRO A 118 -13.12 -17.85 -4.73
N LYS A 119 -11.88 -17.40 -4.51
CA LYS A 119 -10.75 -18.27 -4.13
C LYS A 119 -10.55 -18.38 -2.62
N ILE A 120 -11.15 -17.50 -1.82
CA ILE A 120 -10.89 -17.41 -0.37
C ILE A 120 -11.03 -18.77 0.31
N LYS A 121 -12.16 -19.45 0.08
CA LYS A 121 -12.47 -20.73 0.73
C LYS A 121 -11.49 -21.86 0.36
N THR A 122 -10.76 -21.74 -0.77
CA THR A 122 -9.84 -22.80 -1.21
C THR A 122 -8.58 -22.88 -0.36
N PHE A 123 -8.25 -21.82 0.41
CA PHE A 123 -6.99 -21.72 1.13
C PHE A 123 -7.08 -22.17 2.59
N GLN A 124 -8.27 -22.29 3.17
CA GLN A 124 -8.47 -22.63 4.59
C GLN A 124 -7.53 -21.83 5.50
N ALA A 125 -7.58 -20.49 5.36
CA ALA A 125 -6.63 -19.60 6.01
C ALA A 125 -6.94 -19.42 7.49
N ASP A 126 -5.89 -19.43 8.32
CA ASP A 126 -5.95 -19.14 9.76
C ASP A 126 -6.00 -17.64 10.05
N VAL A 127 -5.36 -16.85 9.19
CA VAL A 127 -5.34 -15.38 9.27
C VAL A 127 -5.71 -14.80 7.91
N VAL A 128 -6.62 -13.84 7.88
CA VAL A 128 -7.03 -13.15 6.66
C VAL A 128 -6.94 -11.64 6.87
N THR A 129 -6.23 -10.94 5.98
CA THR A 129 -6.22 -9.47 5.94
C THR A 129 -6.71 -8.97 4.60
N ILE A 130 -7.43 -7.86 4.60
CA ILE A 130 -7.83 -7.15 3.39
C ILE A 130 -7.61 -5.65 3.52
N GLU A 131 -6.98 -5.08 2.51
CA GLU A 131 -6.92 -3.65 2.24
C GLU A 131 -7.29 -3.45 0.77
N ILE A 132 -8.45 -2.80 0.51
CA ILE A 132 -9.00 -2.60 -0.82
C ILE A 132 -9.86 -1.34 -0.85
N GLY A 133 -9.88 -0.64 -1.98
CA GLY A 133 -10.68 0.56 -2.21
C GLY A 133 -9.85 1.80 -2.56
N ALA A 134 -8.53 1.76 -2.40
CA ALA A 134 -7.66 2.88 -2.76
C ALA A 134 -7.81 3.28 -4.24
N ASN A 135 -7.98 2.32 -5.14
CA ASN A 135 -8.21 2.56 -6.56
C ASN A 135 -9.64 3.03 -6.88
N ASP A 136 -10.60 2.77 -5.99
CA ASP A 136 -11.99 3.27 -6.11
C ASP A 136 -12.07 4.74 -5.69
N VAL A 137 -11.25 5.18 -4.74
CA VAL A 137 -11.16 6.59 -4.28
C VAL A 137 -10.78 7.54 -5.41
N ALA A 138 -10.04 7.09 -6.43
CA ALA A 138 -9.68 7.92 -7.59
C ALA A 138 -10.91 8.48 -8.32
N LYS A 139 -11.99 7.67 -8.46
CA LYS A 139 -13.28 8.07 -9.03
C LYS A 139 -14.40 7.84 -8.00
N PHE A 140 -14.24 8.45 -6.83
CA PHE A 140 -15.08 8.20 -5.67
C PHE A 140 -16.52 8.66 -5.87
N ASN A 141 -17.44 7.74 -5.64
CA ASN A 141 -18.86 7.99 -5.44
C ASN A 141 -19.28 7.26 -4.15
N PRO A 142 -19.78 7.95 -3.12
CA PRO A 142 -20.04 7.36 -1.81
C PRO A 142 -21.05 6.20 -1.84
N GLU A 143 -22.12 6.30 -2.64
CA GLU A 143 -23.16 5.28 -2.71
C GLU A 143 -22.66 4.01 -3.40
N THR A 144 -21.96 4.17 -4.52
CA THR A 144 -21.33 3.04 -5.23
C THR A 144 -20.29 2.38 -4.34
N PHE A 145 -19.44 3.18 -3.69
CA PHE A 145 -18.41 2.66 -2.77
C PHE A 145 -19.03 1.84 -1.65
N ARG A 146 -20.09 2.37 -0.99
CA ARG A 146 -20.84 1.68 0.06
C ARG A 146 -21.41 0.36 -0.43
N THR A 147 -22.07 0.39 -1.58
CA THR A 147 -22.70 -0.79 -2.17
C THR A 147 -21.70 -1.89 -2.48
N ASP A 148 -20.57 -1.53 -3.07
CA ASP A 148 -19.56 -2.51 -3.44
C ASP A 148 -18.79 -3.00 -2.22
N PHE A 149 -18.54 -2.13 -1.22
CA PHE A 149 -17.90 -2.54 0.02
C PHE A 149 -18.76 -3.51 0.83
N LYS A 150 -20.10 -3.35 0.87
CA LYS A 150 -21.01 -4.36 1.45
C LYS A 150 -20.82 -5.73 0.81
N LYS A 151 -20.72 -5.79 -0.52
CA LYS A 151 -20.48 -7.06 -1.22
C LYS A 151 -19.12 -7.65 -0.83
N VAL A 152 -18.08 -6.82 -0.67
CA VAL A 152 -16.77 -7.26 -0.19
C VAL A 152 -16.90 -7.93 1.18
N LEU A 153 -17.54 -7.28 2.16
CA LEU A 153 -17.71 -7.80 3.52
C LEU A 153 -18.41 -9.15 3.54
N GLN A 154 -19.43 -9.36 2.69
CA GLN A 154 -20.18 -10.61 2.58
C GLN A 154 -19.32 -11.81 2.12
N THR A 155 -18.16 -11.57 1.53
CA THR A 155 -17.27 -12.64 1.04
C THR A 155 -16.23 -13.07 2.06
N LEU A 156 -16.01 -12.26 3.10
CA LEU A 156 -14.94 -12.47 4.07
C LEU A 156 -15.33 -13.53 5.12
N PRO A 157 -14.40 -14.43 5.48
CA PRO A 157 -14.63 -15.34 6.60
C PRO A 157 -14.60 -14.58 7.93
N ASP A 158 -15.28 -15.14 8.92
CA ASP A 158 -15.23 -14.68 10.31
C ASP A 158 -13.77 -14.55 10.78
N GLY A 159 -13.45 -13.54 11.57
CA GLY A 159 -12.09 -13.28 12.06
C GLY A 159 -11.17 -12.54 11.08
N SER A 160 -11.66 -12.16 9.88
CA SER A 160 -10.86 -11.37 8.96
C SER A 160 -10.59 -9.95 9.48
N TYR A 161 -9.38 -9.45 9.21
CA TYR A 161 -8.95 -8.09 9.53
C TYR A 161 -9.14 -7.19 8.33
N VAL A 162 -9.98 -6.18 8.48
CA VAL A 162 -10.43 -5.28 7.41
C VAL A 162 -9.98 -3.86 7.72
N SER A 163 -9.12 -3.28 6.90
CA SER A 163 -8.69 -1.90 7.10
C SER A 163 -9.62 -0.88 6.44
N ASN A 164 -9.70 0.30 7.04
CA ASN A 164 -10.17 1.49 6.34
C ASN A 164 -9.05 2.05 5.42
N MET A 165 -9.34 3.19 4.74
CA MET A 165 -8.39 3.80 3.81
C MET A 165 -7.23 4.48 4.54
N PRO A 166 -6.00 4.38 4.01
CA PRO A 166 -4.88 5.16 4.52
C PRO A 166 -5.08 6.65 4.22
N LEU A 167 -4.29 7.50 4.86
CA LEU A 167 -4.22 8.90 4.53
C LEU A 167 -3.34 9.12 3.29
N PHE A 168 -3.88 9.76 2.25
CA PHE A 168 -3.16 10.05 1.00
C PHE A 168 -2.50 11.44 1.05
N ASN A 169 -1.54 11.66 1.96
CA ASN A 169 -0.93 12.96 2.21
C ASN A 169 -0.21 13.56 1.00
N SER A 170 0.37 12.74 0.15
CA SER A 170 1.03 13.17 -1.09
C SER A 170 0.04 13.56 -2.19
N ARG A 171 -1.25 13.26 -2.01
CA ARG A 171 -2.34 13.54 -2.96
C ARG A 171 -3.53 14.20 -2.26
N PRO A 172 -3.45 15.50 -1.90
CA PRO A 172 -4.47 16.19 -1.11
C PRO A 172 -5.90 16.05 -1.65
N ALA A 173 -6.08 16.07 -2.97
CA ALA A 173 -7.39 15.88 -3.61
C ALA A 173 -8.03 14.50 -3.34
N SER A 174 -7.25 13.50 -2.94
CA SER A 174 -7.73 12.16 -2.58
C SER A 174 -7.95 12.02 -1.06
N THR A 175 -7.39 12.90 -0.24
CA THR A 175 -7.45 12.81 1.22
C THR A 175 -8.88 12.86 1.75
N ASP A 176 -9.69 13.82 1.30
CA ASP A 176 -11.07 13.96 1.77
C ASP A 176 -11.96 12.81 1.30
N LYS A 177 -11.73 12.30 0.08
CA LYS A 177 -12.41 11.11 -0.44
C LYS A 177 -12.06 9.87 0.38
N ALA A 178 -10.78 9.70 0.74
CA ALA A 178 -10.32 8.60 1.59
C ALA A 178 -10.91 8.67 3.00
N LYS A 179 -11.06 9.88 3.58
CA LYS A 179 -11.74 10.07 4.86
C LYS A 179 -13.22 9.66 4.78
N GLN A 180 -13.93 10.09 3.73
CA GLN A 180 -15.32 9.68 3.52
C GLN A 180 -15.44 8.16 3.31
N ALA A 181 -14.56 7.57 2.52
CA ALA A 181 -14.50 6.11 2.34
C ALA A 181 -14.24 5.39 3.66
N SER A 182 -13.34 5.91 4.52
CA SER A 182 -13.06 5.33 5.83
C SER A 182 -14.26 5.37 6.76
N VAL A 183 -15.05 6.45 6.73
CA VAL A 183 -16.31 6.53 7.48
C VAL A 183 -17.29 5.46 7.01
N ILE A 184 -17.48 5.32 5.69
CA ILE A 184 -18.34 4.29 5.11
C ILE A 184 -17.88 2.88 5.54
N ILE A 185 -16.58 2.59 5.48
CA ILE A 185 -16.01 1.31 5.90
C ILE A 185 -16.34 1.02 7.37
N ALA A 186 -16.10 2.01 8.25
CA ALA A 186 -16.35 1.85 9.67
C ALA A 186 -17.85 1.63 9.99
N GLU A 187 -18.75 2.35 9.31
CA GLU A 187 -20.21 2.19 9.45
C GLU A 187 -20.66 0.79 9.00
N GLU A 188 -20.22 0.35 7.82
CA GLU A 188 -20.65 -0.93 7.27
C GLU A 188 -20.12 -2.12 8.07
N LEU A 189 -18.92 -2.02 8.65
CA LEU A 189 -18.37 -3.06 9.51
C LEU A 189 -19.16 -3.29 10.80
N GLN A 190 -19.95 -2.32 11.27
CA GLN A 190 -20.79 -2.50 12.46
C GLN A 190 -21.79 -3.65 12.31
N ALA A 191 -22.23 -3.93 11.09
CA ALA A 191 -23.11 -5.05 10.79
C ALA A 191 -22.41 -6.42 10.78
N TYR A 192 -21.08 -6.45 10.89
CA TYR A 192 -20.24 -7.65 10.82
C TYR A 192 -19.36 -7.81 12.08
N PRO A 193 -19.94 -8.07 13.26
CA PRO A 193 -19.21 -8.06 14.54
C PRO A 193 -18.11 -9.12 14.67
N LYS A 194 -18.07 -10.08 13.76
CA LYS A 194 -17.01 -11.10 13.69
C LYS A 194 -15.82 -10.69 12.84
N LEU A 195 -15.88 -9.56 12.13
CA LEU A 195 -14.76 -8.99 11.41
C LEU A 195 -14.03 -7.97 12.29
N HIS A 196 -12.71 -7.91 12.16
CA HIS A 196 -11.88 -7.00 12.94
C HIS A 196 -11.59 -5.73 12.17
N PHE A 197 -12.11 -4.60 12.66
CA PHE A 197 -11.80 -3.29 12.10
C PHE A 197 -10.38 -2.87 12.42
N VAL A 198 -9.60 -2.52 11.38
CA VAL A 198 -8.24 -1.97 11.48
C VAL A 198 -8.26 -0.51 11.05
N ASP A 199 -8.00 0.41 11.97
CA ASP A 199 -7.99 1.85 11.71
C ASP A 199 -6.65 2.29 11.11
N LEU A 200 -6.47 1.97 9.83
CA LEU A 200 -5.29 2.35 9.06
C LEU A 200 -5.21 3.85 8.84
N GLN A 201 -6.36 4.54 8.73
CA GLN A 201 -6.40 5.99 8.59
C GLN A 201 -5.79 6.69 9.79
N LYS A 202 -6.21 6.31 10.99
CA LYS A 202 -5.65 6.85 12.23
C LYS A 202 -4.15 6.58 12.31
N GLN A 203 -3.74 5.33 12.08
CA GLN A 203 -2.33 4.94 12.13
C GLN A 203 -1.46 5.76 11.16
N THR A 204 -1.94 5.97 9.93
CA THR A 204 -1.21 6.77 8.93
C THR A 204 -1.25 8.27 9.25
N GLN A 205 -2.30 8.75 9.91
CA GLN A 205 -2.40 10.13 10.37
C GLN A 205 -1.43 10.44 11.53
N GLU A 206 -1.31 9.53 12.48
CA GLU A 206 -0.41 9.68 13.64
C GLU A 206 1.07 9.52 13.27
N ASN A 207 1.37 8.78 12.21
CA ASN A 207 2.72 8.45 11.75
C ASN A 207 3.04 9.06 10.37
N GLN A 208 2.60 10.29 10.13
CA GLN A 208 2.86 10.98 8.87
C GLN A 208 4.36 11.22 8.67
N SER A 209 4.84 10.95 7.45
CA SER A 209 6.18 11.30 7.04
C SER A 209 6.21 11.66 5.56
N ILE A 210 6.86 12.79 5.23
CA ILE A 210 7.13 13.17 3.84
C ILE A 210 8.06 12.16 3.14
N PHE A 211 8.82 11.39 3.92
CA PHE A 211 9.71 10.33 3.44
C PHE A 211 9.05 8.95 3.45
N GLY A 212 7.74 8.88 3.65
CA GLY A 212 6.99 7.62 3.78
C GLY A 212 6.52 7.02 2.45
N PHE A 213 6.85 7.63 1.31
CA PHE A 213 6.36 7.23 -0.01
C PHE A 213 7.48 6.68 -0.91
N ALA A 214 7.08 5.83 -1.84
CA ALA A 214 7.89 5.42 -2.98
C ALA A 214 8.04 6.60 -3.98
N PRO A 215 8.90 6.47 -5.01
CA PRO A 215 9.14 7.55 -5.97
C PRO A 215 7.89 8.08 -6.69
N ASP A 216 6.84 7.26 -6.84
CA ASP A 216 5.57 7.69 -7.46
C ASP A 216 4.70 8.56 -6.54
N LEU A 217 5.17 8.85 -5.33
CA LEU A 217 4.46 9.63 -4.31
C LEU A 217 3.03 9.11 -4.02
N PHE A 218 2.82 7.82 -4.20
CA PHE A 218 1.53 7.17 -3.95
C PHE A 218 1.66 5.92 -3.10
N HIS A 219 2.51 4.98 -3.54
CA HIS A 219 2.70 3.76 -2.77
C HIS A 219 3.53 4.04 -1.52
N PRO A 220 3.20 3.38 -0.39
CA PRO A 220 4.03 3.42 0.81
C PRO A 220 5.41 2.82 0.53
N ASN A 221 6.45 3.32 1.17
CA ASN A 221 7.74 2.66 1.23
C ASN A 221 7.86 1.79 2.51
N ASN A 222 9.05 1.23 2.77
CA ASN A 222 9.28 0.36 3.93
C ASN A 222 8.88 1.01 5.26
N LEU A 223 9.11 2.32 5.43
CA LEU A 223 8.77 3.05 6.65
C LEU A 223 7.24 3.05 6.88
N SER A 224 6.48 3.45 5.87
CA SER A 224 5.03 3.49 5.96
C SER A 224 4.42 2.09 6.04
N TYR A 225 4.95 1.10 5.32
CA TYR A 225 4.46 -0.27 5.43
C TYR A 225 4.67 -0.89 6.82
N LYS A 226 5.72 -0.50 7.53
CA LYS A 226 5.88 -0.89 8.93
C LYS A 226 4.75 -0.32 9.79
N ASN A 227 4.39 0.95 9.61
CA ASN A 227 3.26 1.58 10.30
C ASN A 227 1.92 0.92 9.94
N TRP A 228 1.73 0.50 8.68
CA TRP A 228 0.55 -0.25 8.28
C TRP A 228 0.49 -1.61 8.97
N ALA A 229 1.61 -2.33 9.02
CA ALA A 229 1.68 -3.58 9.77
C ALA A 229 1.40 -3.37 11.26
N ASP A 230 1.80 -2.23 11.85
CA ASP A 230 1.48 -1.90 13.24
C ASP A 230 -0.02 -1.77 13.45
N ALA A 231 -0.77 -1.13 12.51
CA ALA A 231 -2.22 -1.01 12.59
C ALA A 231 -2.93 -2.39 12.66
N PHE A 232 -2.56 -3.30 11.77
CA PHE A 232 -3.08 -4.67 11.78
C PHE A 232 -2.66 -5.43 13.03
N TRP A 233 -1.37 -5.30 13.42
CA TRP A 233 -0.80 -6.03 14.55
C TRP A 233 -1.47 -5.71 15.88
N ILE A 234 -1.80 -4.42 16.12
CA ILE A 234 -2.56 -3.99 17.30
C ILE A 234 -3.90 -4.72 17.45
N LYS A 235 -4.51 -5.12 16.33
CA LYS A 235 -5.79 -5.84 16.33
C LYS A 235 -5.65 -7.36 16.41
N MET A 236 -4.45 -7.88 16.16
CA MET A 236 -4.15 -9.30 16.19
C MET A 236 -3.71 -9.78 17.60
N GLN A 237 -3.44 -8.85 18.51
CA GLN A 237 -3.10 -9.10 19.90
C GLN A 237 -4.34 -9.06 20.80
#